data_a9b9d99eba232c232578838275f429f4
#
_entry.id   a9b9d99eba232c232578838275f429f4
#
_cell.length_a   1.000
_cell.length_b   1.000
_cell.length_c   1.000
_cell.angle_alpha   90.00
_cell.angle_beta   90.00
_cell.angle_gamma   90.00
#
_symmetry.space_group_name_H-M   'P 1'
#
loop_
_entity.id
_entity.type
_entity.pdbx_description
1 polymer ?
#
loop_
_entity_poly.entity_id
_entity_poly.type
_entity_poly.pdbx_seq_one_letter_code
_entity_poly.pdbx_strand_id
1 'polypeptide(L)'
;DEYRTLIQRISPATASKLGTANTDWQDAIYQLAYGGGYNVSVSGAAGKLPYRVSTGFYHQEGVLKTDKRNRFSGDSSLNPRLFDNHLSIDASVKLSATHNRFANKEAIGAAVQFDPTRPVRDADAAYAPFGGYWTQLDGTDLQKLAPKNPVALLNQKEDISDVFRTTSNLKIDYKLHFLPELKLNVNLGYDYA
;
A
#
# COMPACT_ATOMS: atom_id res chain seq x y z
N ASP A 1 -32.81 -4.53 12.25
CA ASP A 1 -34.14 -4.28 12.89
C ASP A 1 -34.03 -3.35 14.11
N GLU A 2 -32.99 -3.41 14.91
CA GLU A 2 -32.80 -2.55 16.10
C GLU A 2 -32.82 -1.06 15.75
N TYR A 3 -32.14 -0.65 14.70
CA TYR A 3 -32.10 0.73 14.24
C TYR A 3 -33.51 1.24 13.88
N ARG A 4 -34.30 0.45 13.14
CA ARG A 4 -35.69 0.82 12.81
C ARG A 4 -36.56 0.99 14.06
N THR A 5 -36.47 0.04 14.99
CA THR A 5 -37.21 0.09 16.25
C THR A 5 -36.81 1.31 17.07
N LEU A 6 -35.54 1.66 17.11
CA LEU A 6 -35.04 2.85 17.77
C LEU A 6 -35.63 4.13 17.16
N ILE A 7 -35.52 4.27 15.82
CA ILE A 7 -36.04 5.46 15.11
C ILE A 7 -37.56 5.58 15.27
N GLN A 8 -38.31 4.48 15.20
CA GLN A 8 -39.76 4.48 15.43
C GLN A 8 -40.13 4.99 16.84
N ARG A 9 -39.29 4.70 17.83
CA ARG A 9 -39.51 5.12 19.20
C ARG A 9 -39.16 6.59 19.45
N ILE A 10 -38.00 7.07 18.92
CA ILE A 10 -37.48 8.41 19.20
C ILE A 10 -37.94 9.47 18.20
N SER A 11 -38.26 9.10 16.98
CA SER A 11 -38.65 10.02 15.90
C SER A 11 -39.62 9.35 14.91
N PRO A 12 -40.88 9.10 15.27
CA PRO A 12 -41.85 8.43 14.41
C PRO A 12 -42.04 9.09 13.04
N ALA A 13 -41.99 10.42 12.99
CA ALA A 13 -42.07 11.18 11.75
C ALA A 13 -40.93 10.89 10.77
N THR A 14 -39.75 10.52 11.25
CA THR A 14 -38.61 10.16 10.46
C THR A 14 -38.66 8.68 10.01
N ALA A 15 -39.40 7.85 10.76
CA ALA A 15 -39.52 6.43 10.46
C ALA A 15 -40.08 6.13 9.06
N SER A 16 -40.95 7.01 8.54
CA SER A 16 -41.49 6.89 7.17
C SER A 16 -40.46 7.14 6.06
N LYS A 17 -39.33 7.75 6.41
CA LYS A 17 -38.22 8.03 5.46
C LYS A 17 -37.18 6.93 5.42
N LEU A 18 -37.26 5.92 6.29
CA LEU A 18 -36.31 4.81 6.30
C LEU A 18 -36.46 3.96 5.02
N GLY A 19 -35.32 3.54 4.49
CA GLY A 19 -35.28 2.62 3.36
C GLY A 19 -35.65 1.19 3.74
N THR A 20 -35.63 0.25 2.80
CA THR A 20 -35.98 -1.16 3.01
C THR A 20 -34.75 -2.07 3.19
N ALA A 21 -33.56 -1.59 2.89
CA ALA A 21 -32.32 -2.35 3.01
C ALA A 21 -31.93 -2.61 4.50
N ASN A 22 -30.99 -3.50 4.70
CA ASN A 22 -30.34 -3.74 5.97
C ASN A 22 -28.85 -3.95 5.67
N THR A 23 -28.12 -2.84 5.55
CA THR A 23 -26.72 -2.81 5.10
C THR A 23 -25.82 -2.69 6.32
N ASP A 24 -24.94 -3.68 6.51
CA ASP A 24 -23.79 -3.54 7.38
C ASP A 24 -22.68 -2.78 6.63
N TRP A 25 -22.57 -1.49 6.92
CA TRP A 25 -21.60 -0.63 6.26
C TRP A 25 -20.17 -0.93 6.66
N GLN A 26 -19.95 -1.48 7.86
CA GLN A 26 -18.61 -1.88 8.28
C GLN A 26 -18.14 -3.12 7.51
N ASP A 27 -18.98 -4.14 7.42
CA ASP A 27 -18.68 -5.32 6.60
C ASP A 27 -18.51 -4.96 5.11
N ALA A 28 -19.30 -3.98 4.63
CA ALA A 28 -19.21 -3.52 3.25
C ALA A 28 -17.86 -2.88 2.89
N ILE A 29 -17.16 -2.25 3.85
CA ILE A 29 -15.88 -1.56 3.62
C ILE A 29 -14.66 -2.39 4.01
N TYR A 30 -14.80 -3.36 4.91
CA TYR A 30 -13.69 -4.19 5.37
C TYR A 30 -13.58 -5.51 4.61
N GLN A 31 -12.39 -6.07 4.61
CA GLN A 31 -12.08 -7.36 4.01
C GLN A 31 -11.07 -8.12 4.86
N LEU A 32 -11.03 -9.44 4.68
CA LEU A 32 -9.92 -10.23 5.16
C LEU A 32 -8.68 -9.87 4.34
N ALA A 33 -7.66 -9.33 5.03
CA ALA A 33 -6.42 -8.87 4.39
C ALA A 33 -5.40 -10.01 4.31
N TYR A 34 -4.82 -10.19 3.13
CA TYR A 34 -3.75 -11.14 2.90
C TYR A 34 -2.43 -10.42 2.66
N GLY A 35 -1.34 -11.04 3.09
CA GLY A 35 0.00 -10.54 2.83
C GLY A 35 1.03 -11.67 2.85
N GLY A 36 2.08 -11.51 2.05
CA GLY A 36 3.15 -12.48 1.98
C GLY A 36 4.30 -12.00 1.12
N GLY A 37 5.45 -12.62 1.29
CA GLY A 37 6.65 -12.29 0.52
C GLY A 37 7.46 -13.53 0.17
N TYR A 38 8.09 -13.47 -0.99
CA TYR A 38 9.00 -14.48 -1.50
C TYR A 38 10.36 -13.85 -1.76
N ASN A 39 11.41 -14.53 -1.35
CA ASN A 39 12.78 -14.12 -1.58
C ASN A 39 13.57 -15.31 -2.11
N VAL A 40 14.32 -15.06 -3.18
CA VAL A 40 15.28 -16.03 -3.73
C VAL A 40 16.65 -15.37 -3.75
N SER A 41 17.66 -16.07 -3.25
CA SER A 41 19.04 -15.61 -3.32
C SER A 41 19.99 -16.70 -3.79
N VAL A 42 20.95 -16.28 -4.61
CA VAL A 42 22.05 -17.11 -5.09
C VAL A 42 23.34 -16.44 -4.64
N SER A 43 24.24 -17.22 -4.03
CA SER A 43 25.56 -16.75 -3.65
C SER A 43 26.60 -17.79 -4.01
N GLY A 44 27.80 -17.32 -4.33
CA GLY A 44 28.89 -18.18 -4.76
C GLY A 44 30.18 -17.39 -4.92
N ALA A 45 31.17 -18.01 -5.51
CA ALA A 45 32.41 -17.36 -5.90
C ALA A 45 32.81 -17.79 -7.32
N ALA A 46 33.10 -16.83 -8.16
CA ALA A 46 33.71 -17.05 -9.47
C ALA A 46 35.23 -16.76 -9.34
N GLY A 47 36.00 -17.82 -9.02
CA GLY A 47 37.40 -17.67 -8.64
C GLY A 47 37.58 -16.88 -7.33
N LYS A 48 38.23 -15.72 -7.39
CA LYS A 48 38.43 -14.81 -6.22
C LYS A 48 37.35 -13.74 -6.10
N LEU A 49 36.22 -13.88 -6.79
CA LEU A 49 35.11 -12.93 -6.79
C LEU A 49 33.88 -13.54 -6.11
N PRO A 50 33.72 -13.38 -4.78
CA PRO A 50 32.48 -13.72 -4.11
C PRO A 50 31.35 -12.80 -4.57
N TYR A 51 30.19 -13.41 -4.79
CA TYR A 51 29.00 -12.66 -5.21
C TYR A 51 27.75 -13.17 -4.49
N ARG A 52 26.79 -12.30 -4.36
CA ARG A 52 25.42 -12.63 -3.96
C ARG A 52 24.44 -11.81 -4.80
N VAL A 53 23.41 -12.47 -5.31
CA VAL A 53 22.29 -11.85 -5.98
C VAL A 53 21.02 -12.36 -5.33
N SER A 54 20.10 -11.45 -5.02
CA SER A 54 18.78 -11.80 -4.47
C SER A 54 17.70 -11.00 -5.16
N THR A 55 16.51 -11.59 -5.24
CA THR A 55 15.29 -10.94 -5.71
C THR A 55 14.15 -11.30 -4.78
N GLY A 56 13.26 -10.35 -4.57
CA GLY A 56 12.11 -10.53 -3.70
C GLY A 56 10.86 -9.87 -4.25
N PHE A 57 9.74 -10.47 -3.94
CA PHE A 57 8.42 -9.90 -4.17
C PHE A 57 7.63 -9.94 -2.88
N TYR A 58 6.98 -8.83 -2.55
CA TYR A 58 6.13 -8.68 -1.39
C TYR A 58 4.78 -8.11 -1.82
N HIS A 59 3.71 -8.78 -1.40
CA HIS A 59 2.33 -8.35 -1.59
C HIS A 59 1.65 -8.20 -0.24
N GLN A 60 0.87 -7.14 -0.07
CA GLN A 60 0.08 -6.88 1.13
C GLN A 60 -1.21 -6.19 0.74
N GLU A 61 -2.32 -6.69 1.27
CA GLU A 61 -3.62 -6.03 1.26
C GLU A 61 -3.89 -5.38 2.61
N GLY A 62 -4.64 -4.29 2.62
CA GLY A 62 -5.16 -3.69 3.82
C GLY A 62 -6.51 -4.28 4.24
N VAL A 63 -6.87 -4.15 5.50
CA VAL A 63 -8.19 -4.54 6.01
C VAL A 63 -9.32 -3.66 5.43
N LEU A 64 -9.01 -2.44 5.03
CA LEU A 64 -9.92 -1.59 4.29
C LEU A 64 -9.84 -1.95 2.80
N LYS A 65 -10.99 -2.24 2.16
CA LYS A 65 -11.05 -2.58 0.74
C LYS A 65 -10.32 -1.54 -0.11
N THR A 66 -9.72 -1.97 -1.21
CA THR A 66 -8.89 -1.20 -2.15
C THR A 66 -7.47 -0.86 -1.68
N ASP A 67 -7.15 -0.98 -0.39
CA ASP A 67 -5.79 -0.75 0.10
C ASP A 67 -4.89 -1.94 -0.22
N LYS A 68 -3.81 -1.68 -0.98
CA LYS A 68 -2.84 -2.72 -1.33
C LYS A 68 -1.45 -2.16 -1.63
N ARG A 69 -0.45 -2.98 -1.40
CA ARG A 69 0.95 -2.70 -1.67
C ARG A 69 1.63 -3.88 -2.34
N ASN A 70 2.29 -3.63 -3.45
CA ASN A 70 3.18 -4.56 -4.11
C ASN A 70 4.59 -3.98 -4.11
N ARG A 71 5.58 -4.77 -3.71
CA ARG A 71 6.98 -4.35 -3.76
C ARG A 71 7.83 -5.44 -4.38
N PHE A 72 8.56 -5.08 -5.41
CA PHE A 72 9.64 -5.85 -5.97
C PHE A 72 10.97 -5.31 -5.43
N SER A 73 11.91 -6.20 -5.09
CA SER A 73 13.26 -5.84 -4.65
C SER A 73 14.30 -6.70 -5.35
N GLY A 74 15.44 -6.09 -5.62
CA GLY A 74 16.62 -6.76 -6.16
C GLY A 74 17.86 -6.27 -5.42
N ASP A 75 18.71 -7.19 -5.00
CA ASP A 75 19.96 -6.89 -4.31
C ASP A 75 21.11 -7.63 -4.99
N SER A 76 22.22 -6.96 -5.19
CA SER A 76 23.47 -7.61 -5.63
C SER A 76 24.65 -7.11 -4.80
N SER A 77 25.57 -7.98 -4.51
CA SER A 77 26.83 -7.64 -3.84
C SER A 77 28.00 -8.43 -4.38
N LEU A 78 29.14 -7.76 -4.45
CA LEU A 78 30.41 -8.29 -4.90
C LEU A 78 31.47 -7.92 -3.85
N ASN A 79 32.27 -8.91 -3.42
CA ASN A 79 33.23 -8.73 -2.34
C ASN A 79 34.62 -9.30 -2.69
N PRO A 80 35.26 -8.87 -3.81
CA PRO A 80 36.58 -9.38 -4.22
C PRO A 80 37.67 -8.98 -3.22
N ARG A 81 38.62 -9.92 -3.05
CA ARG A 81 39.88 -9.74 -2.33
C ARG A 81 41.01 -9.97 -3.31
N LEU A 82 41.80 -8.96 -3.57
CA LEU A 82 42.83 -8.95 -4.62
C LEU A 82 44.21 -8.66 -4.03
N PHE A 83 45.27 -9.00 -4.77
CA PHE A 83 46.64 -8.75 -4.38
C PHE A 83 46.97 -9.28 -2.98
N ASP A 84 46.71 -10.57 -2.72
CA ASP A 84 46.93 -11.24 -1.43
C ASP A 84 46.30 -10.50 -0.26
N ASN A 85 45.05 -10.04 -0.45
CA ASN A 85 44.27 -9.26 0.51
C ASN A 85 44.78 -7.83 0.78
N HIS A 86 45.65 -7.29 -0.07
CA HIS A 86 45.99 -5.87 -0.02
C HIS A 86 44.87 -4.98 -0.47
N LEU A 87 44.04 -5.42 -1.47
CA LEU A 87 42.88 -4.69 -1.93
C LEU A 87 41.58 -5.47 -1.60
N SER A 88 40.70 -4.83 -0.85
CA SER A 88 39.35 -5.29 -0.56
C SER A 88 38.35 -4.33 -1.15
N ILE A 89 37.42 -4.84 -1.95
CA ILE A 89 36.32 -4.07 -2.50
C ILE A 89 35.03 -4.69 -1.99
N ASP A 90 34.13 -3.87 -1.43
CA ASP A 90 32.77 -4.27 -1.09
C ASP A 90 31.81 -3.37 -1.89
N ALA A 91 31.22 -3.93 -2.95
CA ALA A 91 30.26 -3.24 -3.81
C ALA A 91 28.88 -3.83 -3.63
N SER A 92 27.86 -2.99 -3.47
CA SER A 92 26.48 -3.44 -3.39
C SER A 92 25.53 -2.47 -4.08
N VAL A 93 24.49 -3.04 -4.68
CA VAL A 93 23.37 -2.30 -5.28
C VAL A 93 22.09 -2.93 -4.79
N LYS A 94 21.18 -2.09 -4.31
CA LYS A 94 19.82 -2.47 -3.90
C LYS A 94 18.82 -1.67 -4.72
N LEU A 95 17.85 -2.36 -5.27
CA LEU A 95 16.78 -1.79 -6.08
C LEU A 95 15.44 -2.14 -5.42
N SER A 96 14.50 -1.22 -5.44
CA SER A 96 13.12 -1.51 -5.08
C SER A 96 12.15 -0.71 -5.94
N ALA A 97 11.09 -1.38 -6.38
CA ALA A 97 9.95 -0.77 -7.02
C ALA A 97 8.70 -1.11 -6.18
N THR A 98 8.00 -0.09 -5.74
CA THR A 98 6.82 -0.23 -4.88
C THR A 98 5.64 0.44 -5.56
N HIS A 99 4.56 -0.32 -5.74
CA HIS A 99 3.26 0.16 -6.18
C HIS A 99 2.29 0.11 -5.01
N ASN A 100 1.75 1.26 -4.62
CA ASN A 100 0.75 1.39 -3.55
C ASN A 100 -0.56 1.89 -4.14
N ARG A 101 -1.66 1.35 -3.66
CA ARG A 101 -2.98 1.93 -3.78
C ARG A 101 -3.52 2.17 -2.38
N PHE A 102 -3.80 3.43 -2.04
CA PHE A 102 -4.29 3.82 -0.72
C PHE A 102 -5.81 3.90 -0.72
N ALA A 103 -6.42 3.21 0.24
CA ALA A 103 -7.86 3.32 0.45
C ALA A 103 -8.22 4.69 1.04
N ASN A 104 -9.39 5.20 0.68
CA ASN A 104 -9.92 6.42 1.29
C ASN A 104 -10.40 6.14 2.72
N LYS A 105 -9.64 6.60 3.70
CA LYS A 105 -9.91 6.39 5.13
C LYS A 105 -11.18 7.09 5.63
N GLU A 106 -11.69 8.10 4.90
CA GLU A 106 -12.98 8.74 5.21
C GLU A 106 -14.14 7.75 5.20
N ALA A 107 -14.01 6.64 4.44
CA ALA A 107 -15.00 5.56 4.39
C ALA A 107 -15.29 4.97 5.78
N ILE A 108 -14.31 4.94 6.69
CA ILE A 108 -14.48 4.41 8.05
C ILE A 108 -15.48 5.28 8.84
N GLY A 109 -15.25 6.59 8.87
CA GLY A 109 -16.15 7.53 9.52
C GLY A 109 -17.55 7.57 8.88
N ALA A 110 -17.56 7.51 7.54
CA ALA A 110 -18.81 7.45 6.78
C ALA A 110 -19.61 6.19 7.12
N ALA A 111 -18.99 5.01 7.23
CA ALA A 111 -19.65 3.75 7.52
C ALA A 111 -20.34 3.75 8.92
N VAL A 112 -19.80 4.50 9.87
CA VAL A 112 -20.43 4.65 11.20
C VAL A 112 -21.65 5.56 11.18
N GLN A 113 -21.67 6.54 10.27
CA GLN A 113 -22.71 7.58 10.22
C GLN A 113 -23.80 7.29 9.18
N PHE A 114 -23.54 6.40 8.22
CA PHE A 114 -24.45 6.17 7.12
C PHE A 114 -25.68 5.37 7.53
N ASP A 115 -26.84 5.71 6.94
CA ASP A 115 -28.12 5.06 7.22
C ASP A 115 -28.08 3.56 6.82
N PRO A 116 -28.18 2.61 7.76
CA PRO A 116 -28.16 1.18 7.48
C PRO A 116 -29.38 0.69 6.72
N THR A 117 -30.43 1.50 6.60
CA THR A 117 -31.64 1.15 5.83
C THR A 117 -31.51 1.43 4.33
N ARG A 118 -30.35 1.94 3.89
CA ARG A 118 -30.05 2.24 2.47
C ARG A 118 -29.18 1.15 1.86
N PRO A 119 -29.39 0.82 0.57
CA PRO A 119 -28.57 -0.13 -0.14
C PRO A 119 -27.22 0.50 -0.51
N VAL A 120 -26.20 -0.33 -0.77
CA VAL A 120 -24.92 0.14 -1.31
C VAL A 120 -25.08 0.75 -2.68
N ARG A 121 -25.90 0.11 -3.53
CA ARG A 121 -26.21 0.57 -4.89
C ARG A 121 -27.72 0.54 -5.11
N ASP A 122 -28.16 1.42 -6.00
CA ASP A 122 -29.54 1.49 -6.43
C ASP A 122 -29.60 1.58 -7.97
N ALA A 123 -30.56 0.92 -8.57
CA ALA A 123 -30.76 0.89 -10.01
C ALA A 123 -31.55 2.09 -10.55
N ASP A 124 -32.07 2.95 -9.67
CA ASP A 124 -32.77 4.17 -10.09
C ASP A 124 -31.84 5.07 -10.90
N ALA A 125 -32.36 5.61 -12.01
CA ALA A 125 -31.62 6.47 -12.91
C ALA A 125 -31.04 7.73 -12.23
N ALA A 126 -31.61 8.18 -11.13
CA ALA A 126 -31.11 9.28 -10.32
C ALA A 126 -29.69 9.03 -9.77
N TYR A 127 -29.31 7.76 -9.55
CA TYR A 127 -27.99 7.39 -9.05
C TYR A 127 -26.97 7.06 -10.13
N ALA A 128 -27.37 6.98 -11.39
CA ALA A 128 -26.46 6.69 -12.51
C ALA A 128 -25.27 7.66 -12.60
N PRO A 129 -25.43 9.00 -12.41
CA PRO A 129 -24.32 9.94 -12.41
C PRO A 129 -23.28 9.69 -11.30
N PHE A 130 -23.69 8.99 -10.23
CA PHE A 130 -22.85 8.66 -9.08
C PHE A 130 -22.34 7.21 -9.12
N GLY A 131 -22.33 6.58 -10.31
CA GLY A 131 -21.88 5.20 -10.50
C GLY A 131 -22.84 4.16 -9.92
N GLY A 132 -24.13 4.51 -9.76
CA GLY A 132 -25.15 3.65 -9.18
C GLY A 132 -25.04 3.49 -7.65
N TYR A 133 -24.20 4.26 -6.98
CA TYR A 133 -24.13 4.25 -5.50
C TYR A 133 -25.27 5.08 -4.93
N TRP A 134 -26.02 4.47 -4.01
CA TRP A 134 -27.05 5.21 -3.30
C TRP A 134 -26.42 6.37 -2.53
N THR A 135 -26.95 7.55 -2.67
CA THR A 135 -26.49 8.76 -1.98
C THR A 135 -27.66 9.67 -1.64
N GLN A 136 -27.50 10.52 -0.68
CA GLN A 136 -28.53 11.50 -0.37
C GLN A 136 -28.47 12.66 -1.37
N LEU A 137 -29.57 12.88 -2.06
CA LEU A 137 -29.72 13.94 -3.06
C LEU A 137 -30.45 15.14 -2.50
N ASP A 138 -30.09 16.31 -3.03
CA ASP A 138 -30.85 17.56 -2.93
C ASP A 138 -31.21 17.98 -4.36
N GLY A 139 -32.44 17.66 -4.78
CA GLY A 139 -32.83 17.67 -6.19
C GLY A 139 -32.03 16.62 -6.99
N THR A 140 -31.23 17.05 -7.96
CA THR A 140 -30.36 16.20 -8.79
C THR A 140 -28.92 16.13 -8.29
N ASP A 141 -28.56 16.94 -7.30
CA ASP A 141 -27.19 17.07 -6.82
C ASP A 141 -26.97 16.30 -5.51
N LEU A 142 -25.70 16.06 -5.19
CA LEU A 142 -25.31 15.50 -3.90
C LEU A 142 -25.64 16.48 -2.77
N GLN A 143 -26.31 16.00 -1.73
CA GLN A 143 -26.47 16.78 -0.51
C GLN A 143 -25.12 16.97 0.17
N LYS A 144 -24.64 18.22 0.24
CA LYS A 144 -23.28 18.55 0.68
C LYS A 144 -22.95 18.17 2.12
N LEU A 145 -23.94 18.20 3.01
CA LEU A 145 -23.76 17.92 4.44
C LEU A 145 -24.07 16.46 4.82
N ALA A 146 -24.61 15.67 3.91
CA ALA A 146 -24.90 14.26 4.15
C ALA A 146 -23.60 13.42 4.12
N PRO A 147 -23.52 12.35 4.93
CA PRO A 147 -22.46 11.37 4.81
C PRO A 147 -22.44 10.79 3.40
N LYS A 148 -21.24 10.65 2.83
CA LYS A 148 -21.06 10.02 1.52
C LYS A 148 -21.12 8.51 1.64
N ASN A 149 -21.59 7.83 0.59
CA ASN A 149 -21.61 6.37 0.55
C ASN A 149 -20.21 5.79 0.80
N PRO A 150 -20.01 4.98 1.87
CA PRO A 150 -18.69 4.50 2.26
C PRO A 150 -18.00 3.66 1.17
N VAL A 151 -18.78 2.85 0.46
CA VAL A 151 -18.24 1.98 -0.61
C VAL A 151 -17.89 2.81 -1.86
N ALA A 152 -18.68 3.86 -2.14
CA ALA A 152 -18.32 4.80 -3.20
C ALA A 152 -17.02 5.53 -2.93
N LEU A 153 -16.79 5.96 -1.67
CA LEU A 153 -15.53 6.60 -1.25
C LEU A 153 -14.31 5.71 -1.53
N LEU A 154 -14.45 4.39 -1.37
CA LEU A 154 -13.38 3.43 -1.63
C LEU A 154 -13.16 3.18 -3.12
N ASN A 155 -14.24 3.04 -3.89
CA ASN A 155 -14.16 2.58 -5.26
C ASN A 155 -14.02 3.70 -6.29
N GLN A 156 -14.49 4.90 -5.98
CA GLN A 156 -14.45 6.05 -6.89
C GLN A 156 -13.22 6.94 -6.68
N LYS A 157 -12.51 6.80 -5.54
CA LYS A 157 -11.21 7.46 -5.34
C LYS A 157 -10.10 6.52 -5.80
N GLU A 158 -9.23 7.04 -6.62
CA GLU A 158 -8.00 6.39 -7.02
C GLU A 158 -6.81 7.19 -6.48
N ASP A 159 -6.07 6.57 -5.53
CA ASP A 159 -4.92 7.16 -4.87
C ASP A 159 -3.76 6.15 -5.00
N ILE A 160 -2.92 6.39 -6.00
CA ILE A 160 -1.85 5.48 -6.40
C ILE A 160 -0.51 6.17 -6.22
N SER A 161 0.48 5.43 -5.75
CA SER A 161 1.86 5.88 -5.66
C SER A 161 2.80 4.79 -6.18
N ASP A 162 3.63 5.15 -7.15
CA ASP A 162 4.72 4.35 -7.66
C ASP A 162 6.04 4.94 -7.19
N VAL A 163 6.82 4.15 -6.45
CA VAL A 163 8.11 4.57 -5.90
C VAL A 163 9.18 3.61 -6.40
N PHE A 164 10.20 4.16 -7.03
CA PHE A 164 11.42 3.46 -7.38
C PHE A 164 12.57 4.00 -6.53
N ARG A 165 13.32 3.12 -5.89
CA ARG A 165 14.50 3.50 -5.12
C ARG A 165 15.68 2.62 -5.48
N THR A 166 16.84 3.24 -5.63
CA THR A 166 18.12 2.54 -5.74
C THR A 166 19.09 3.06 -4.70
N THR A 167 19.75 2.14 -4.01
CA THR A 167 20.80 2.46 -3.05
C THR A 167 22.04 1.66 -3.44
N SER A 168 23.16 2.34 -3.62
CA SER A 168 24.42 1.71 -3.98
C SER A 168 25.50 2.11 -2.99
N ASN A 169 26.39 1.18 -2.68
CA ASN A 169 27.55 1.42 -1.85
C ASN A 169 28.79 0.79 -2.48
N LEU A 170 29.88 1.52 -2.48
CA LEU A 170 31.19 1.06 -2.89
C LEU A 170 32.21 1.41 -1.81
N LYS A 171 32.71 0.40 -1.13
CA LYS A 171 33.80 0.53 -0.17
C LYS A 171 35.07 -0.12 -0.71
N ILE A 172 36.17 0.62 -0.66
CA ILE A 172 37.49 0.18 -1.11
C ILE A 172 38.46 0.34 0.07
N ASP A 173 39.07 -0.74 0.48
CA ASP A 173 40.13 -0.77 1.48
C ASP A 173 41.43 -1.24 0.81
N TYR A 174 42.48 -0.42 0.87
CA TYR A 174 43.79 -0.75 0.31
C TYR A 174 44.87 -0.66 1.34
N LYS A 175 45.60 -1.78 1.57
CA LYS A 175 46.81 -1.87 2.38
C LYS A 175 48.00 -1.59 1.48
N LEU A 176 48.81 -0.61 1.84
CA LEU A 176 50.00 -0.29 1.04
C LEU A 176 51.00 -1.46 1.05
N HIS A 177 51.51 -1.84 -0.09
CA HIS A 177 52.42 -2.99 -0.21
C HIS A 177 53.74 -2.77 0.50
N PHE A 178 54.25 -1.53 0.54
CA PHE A 178 55.51 -1.16 1.24
C PHE A 178 55.34 -0.82 2.71
N LEU A 179 54.07 -0.58 3.16
CA LEU A 179 53.76 -0.29 4.55
C LEU A 179 52.36 -0.87 4.86
N PRO A 180 52.22 -2.19 5.09
CA PRO A 180 50.94 -2.87 5.24
C PRO A 180 50.11 -2.43 6.45
N GLU A 181 50.76 -1.77 7.41
CA GLU A 181 50.07 -1.19 8.57
C GLU A 181 49.22 0.04 8.20
N LEU A 182 49.59 0.74 7.13
CA LEU A 182 48.87 1.88 6.60
C LEU A 182 47.77 1.40 5.60
N LYS A 183 46.54 1.74 5.95
CA LYS A 183 45.35 1.42 5.14
C LYS A 183 44.69 2.70 4.66
N LEU A 184 44.35 2.69 3.37
CA LEU A 184 43.51 3.70 2.75
C LEU A 184 42.10 3.13 2.65
N ASN A 185 41.13 3.90 3.10
CA ASN A 185 39.70 3.56 3.00
C ASN A 185 38.95 4.63 2.20
N VAL A 186 38.18 4.18 1.21
CA VAL A 186 37.25 5.03 0.46
C VAL A 186 35.87 4.39 0.55
N ASN A 187 34.87 5.18 0.92
CA ASN A 187 33.48 4.76 0.97
C ASN A 187 32.62 5.74 0.21
N LEU A 188 31.94 5.25 -0.84
CA LEU A 188 31.04 6.01 -1.70
C LEU A 188 29.65 5.42 -1.59
N GLY A 189 28.66 6.27 -1.31
CA GLY A 189 27.25 5.91 -1.27
C GLY A 189 26.45 6.72 -2.28
N TYR A 190 25.48 6.07 -2.90
CA TYR A 190 24.50 6.71 -3.77
C TYR A 190 23.09 6.22 -3.39
N ASP A 191 22.17 7.14 -3.20
CA ASP A 191 20.76 6.87 -2.93
C ASP A 191 19.90 7.76 -3.84
N TYR A 192 18.95 7.14 -4.53
CA TYR A 192 18.00 7.80 -5.41
C TYR A 192 16.60 7.21 -5.16
N ALA A 193 15.59 8.10 -5.02
CA ALA A 193 14.18 7.74 -4.84
C ALA A 193 13.27 8.67 -5.64
#